data_c3d0a9f935c1883a5cffd1e7ae3e1eab
#
_entry.id   c3d0a9f935c1883a5cffd1e7ae3e1eab
#
_cell.length_a   1.000
_cell.length_b   1.000
_cell.length_c   1.000
_cell.angle_alpha   90.00
_cell.angle_beta   90.00
_cell.angle_gamma   90.00
#
_symmetry.space_group_name_H-M   'P 1'
#
loop_
_entity.id
_entity.type
_entity.pdbx_description
1 polymer ?
#
loop_
_entity_poly.entity_id
_entity_poly.type
_entity_poly.pdbx_seq_one_letter_code
_entity_poly.pdbx_strand_id
1 'polypeptide(L)'
;VTWDIQANTMGVKKSTELHISAVGLALEMIEEGDAICLGEVGRPHYQVSEHRWERANDMLLEIMRMASSSNVPIQLHVEDNGHQTCADLASLCDKAGLPRNRAVRHFASPDLTQENTSGLPVSVSMGKGSIERICSTIELSKSHWGMETDFLDDPKRPGAVLGPRTIPKRTNQLCQALKLMEWDDEKIERYILDVHENWISSTYF
;
A
#
# COMPACT_ATOMS: atom_id res chain seq x y z
N VAL A 1 9.90 -2.15 -8.53
CA VAL A 1 9.94 -3.61 -8.72
C VAL A 1 10.76 -4.02 -9.96
N THR A 2 10.70 -3.28 -11.06
CA THR A 2 11.45 -3.60 -12.27
C THR A 2 12.91 -3.14 -12.26
N TRP A 3 13.29 -2.32 -11.29
CA TRP A 3 14.62 -1.73 -11.19
C TRP A 3 15.75 -2.77 -11.20
N ASP A 4 15.66 -3.80 -10.40
CA ASP A 4 16.70 -4.84 -10.28
C ASP A 4 16.78 -5.72 -11.52
N ILE A 5 15.65 -5.97 -12.21
CA ILE A 5 15.61 -6.66 -13.51
C ILE A 5 16.32 -5.80 -14.57
N GLN A 6 16.03 -4.52 -14.62
CA GLN A 6 16.69 -3.58 -15.52
C GLN A 6 18.19 -3.44 -15.21
N ALA A 7 18.56 -3.47 -13.91
CA ALA A 7 19.94 -3.42 -13.49
C ALA A 7 20.78 -4.60 -13.99
N ASN A 8 20.19 -5.77 -14.22
CA ASN A 8 20.85 -6.92 -14.86
C ASN A 8 21.16 -6.67 -16.33
N THR A 9 20.38 -5.84 -17.01
CA THR A 9 20.52 -5.58 -18.46
C THR A 9 21.39 -4.36 -18.74
N MET A 10 21.21 -3.26 -18.01
CA MET A 10 21.85 -1.98 -18.28
C MET A 10 22.85 -1.49 -17.22
N GLY A 11 23.02 -2.27 -16.16
CA GLY A 11 23.85 -1.94 -15.00
C GLY A 11 23.09 -1.12 -13.93
N VAL A 12 23.53 -1.27 -12.68
CA VAL A 12 22.91 -0.65 -11.49
C VAL A 12 22.77 0.86 -11.61
N LYS A 13 23.87 1.55 -11.99
CA LYS A 13 23.91 3.02 -12.08
C LYS A 13 22.85 3.55 -13.04
N LYS A 14 22.86 3.04 -14.27
CA LYS A 14 21.94 3.50 -15.33
C LYS A 14 20.46 3.17 -15.00
N SER A 15 20.22 1.99 -14.42
CA SER A 15 18.87 1.61 -13.97
C SER A 15 18.37 2.51 -12.85
N THR A 16 19.23 2.88 -11.90
CA THR A 16 18.87 3.81 -10.82
C THR A 16 18.56 5.21 -11.36
N GLU A 17 19.43 5.74 -12.22
CA GLU A 17 19.23 7.06 -12.85
C GLU A 17 17.90 7.12 -13.63
N LEU A 18 17.62 6.07 -14.42
CA LEU A 18 16.36 5.98 -15.17
C LEU A 18 15.14 5.94 -14.25
N HIS A 19 15.22 5.17 -13.16
CA HIS A 19 14.12 5.02 -12.21
C HIS A 19 13.83 6.34 -11.48
N ILE A 20 14.85 7.02 -10.97
CA ILE A 20 14.70 8.33 -10.31
C ILE A 20 14.18 9.38 -11.30
N SER A 21 14.66 9.38 -12.55
CA SER A 21 14.13 10.29 -13.58
C SER A 21 12.65 10.04 -13.89
N ALA A 22 12.23 8.77 -13.91
CA ALA A 22 10.82 8.41 -14.11
C ALA A 22 9.95 8.87 -12.93
N VAL A 23 10.46 8.78 -11.70
CA VAL A 23 9.78 9.32 -10.50
C VAL A 23 9.66 10.84 -10.60
N GLY A 24 10.72 11.54 -11.01
CA GLY A 24 10.67 13.00 -11.23
C GLY A 24 9.57 13.40 -12.20
N LEU A 25 9.50 12.72 -13.36
CA LEU A 25 8.44 12.95 -14.35
C LEU A 25 7.03 12.66 -13.79
N ALA A 26 6.86 11.60 -13.01
CA ALA A 26 5.58 11.28 -12.38
C ALA A 26 5.16 12.35 -11.37
N LEU A 27 6.11 12.93 -10.62
CA LEU A 27 5.83 14.03 -9.69
C LEU A 27 5.42 15.31 -10.44
N GLU A 28 6.04 15.62 -11.59
CA GLU A 28 5.61 16.73 -12.48
C GLU A 28 4.16 16.52 -12.95
N MET A 29 3.78 15.32 -13.39
CA MET A 29 2.40 15.01 -13.79
C MET A 29 1.40 15.17 -12.62
N ILE A 30 1.82 14.85 -11.39
CA ILE A 30 0.98 15.06 -10.20
C ILE A 30 0.82 16.55 -9.91
N GLU A 31 1.88 17.35 -10.03
CA GLU A 31 1.82 18.79 -9.87
C GLU A 31 0.90 19.45 -10.92
N GLU A 32 0.89 18.93 -12.15
CA GLU A 32 -0.02 19.37 -13.22
C GLU A 32 -1.47 18.91 -13.01
N GLY A 33 -1.74 18.03 -12.05
CA GLY A 33 -3.07 17.53 -11.73
C GLY A 33 -3.52 16.30 -12.53
N ASP A 34 -2.62 15.68 -13.30
CA ASP A 34 -2.90 14.49 -14.09
C ASP A 34 -2.95 13.20 -13.26
N ALA A 35 -2.40 13.24 -12.04
CA ALA A 35 -2.44 12.16 -11.07
C ALA A 35 -2.50 12.70 -9.63
N ILE A 36 -2.81 11.84 -8.65
CA ILE A 36 -2.97 12.24 -7.24
C ILE A 36 -1.98 11.57 -6.28
N CYS A 37 -1.27 10.55 -6.74
CA CYS A 37 -0.27 9.85 -5.93
C CYS A 37 0.81 9.25 -6.80
N LEU A 38 1.96 8.98 -6.19
CA LEU A 38 3.07 8.25 -6.80
C LEU A 38 2.89 6.75 -6.51
N GLY A 39 2.64 5.95 -7.51
CA GLY A 39 2.45 4.50 -7.35
C GLY A 39 2.52 3.73 -8.67
N GLU A 40 2.92 2.47 -8.63
CA GLU A 40 3.43 1.83 -7.43
C GLU A 40 4.96 1.95 -7.38
N VAL A 41 5.48 2.34 -6.24
CA VAL A 41 6.92 2.30 -5.95
C VAL A 41 7.20 1.32 -4.82
N GLY A 42 8.43 0.84 -4.70
CA GLY A 42 8.71 -0.13 -3.63
C GLY A 42 10.06 -0.82 -3.77
N ARG A 43 10.12 -2.01 -3.21
CA ARG A 43 11.31 -2.85 -3.18
C ARG A 43 10.97 -4.29 -3.58
N PRO A 44 11.97 -5.15 -3.89
CA PRO A 44 11.71 -6.52 -4.32
C PRO A 44 10.86 -7.30 -3.31
N HIS A 45 9.80 -7.95 -3.79
CA HIS A 45 8.95 -8.87 -3.01
C HIS A 45 9.33 -10.35 -3.26
N TYR A 46 10.51 -10.58 -3.84
CA TYR A 46 11.10 -11.86 -4.13
C TYR A 46 12.57 -11.89 -3.69
N GLN A 47 13.16 -13.08 -3.61
CA GLN A 47 14.52 -13.25 -3.11
C GLN A 47 15.55 -12.56 -4.01
N VAL A 48 16.36 -11.70 -3.42
CA VAL A 48 17.49 -11.00 -4.03
C VAL A 48 18.71 -11.12 -3.12
N SER A 49 19.91 -10.76 -3.63
CA SER A 49 21.09 -10.66 -2.78
C SER A 49 20.99 -9.50 -1.79
N GLU A 50 21.67 -9.60 -0.65
CA GLU A 50 21.72 -8.55 0.38
C GLU A 50 22.11 -7.18 -0.21
N HIS A 51 23.15 -7.14 -1.01
CA HIS A 51 23.56 -5.89 -1.69
C HIS A 51 22.45 -5.30 -2.58
N ARG A 52 21.66 -6.14 -3.26
CA ARG A 52 20.49 -5.68 -4.06
C ARG A 52 19.38 -5.14 -3.16
N TRP A 53 19.16 -5.79 -2.05
CA TRP A 53 18.19 -5.36 -1.05
C TRP A 53 18.55 -3.99 -0.46
N GLU A 54 19.80 -3.81 -0.05
CA GLU A 54 20.31 -2.53 0.46
C GLU A 54 20.13 -1.41 -0.57
N ARG A 55 20.54 -1.66 -1.82
CA ARG A 55 20.37 -0.67 -2.91
C ARG A 55 18.92 -0.34 -3.21
N ALA A 56 18.01 -1.31 -3.13
CA ALA A 56 16.59 -1.08 -3.30
C ALA A 56 16.02 -0.21 -2.17
N ASN A 57 16.46 -0.42 -0.93
CA ASN A 57 16.08 0.41 0.21
C ASN A 57 16.64 1.84 0.10
N ASP A 58 17.89 2.01 -0.32
CA ASP A 58 18.47 3.34 -0.58
C ASP A 58 17.66 4.11 -1.61
N MET A 59 17.30 3.44 -2.71
CA MET A 59 16.49 4.05 -3.77
C MET A 59 15.06 4.36 -3.28
N LEU A 60 14.43 3.46 -2.53
CA LEU A 60 13.11 3.70 -1.96
C LEU A 60 13.13 4.90 -1.00
N LEU A 61 14.17 5.01 -0.17
CA LEU A 61 14.37 6.16 0.72
C LEU A 61 14.48 7.48 -0.07
N GLU A 62 15.20 7.48 -1.19
CA GLU A 62 15.32 8.66 -2.05
C GLU A 62 13.97 9.02 -2.69
N ILE A 63 13.23 8.05 -3.18
CA ILE A 63 11.89 8.26 -3.72
C ILE A 63 10.94 8.83 -2.66
N MET A 64 11.00 8.31 -1.43
CA MET A 64 10.20 8.84 -0.31
C MET A 64 10.56 10.29 0.03
N ARG A 65 11.85 10.68 -0.06
CA ARG A 65 12.28 12.08 0.11
C ARG A 65 11.74 12.98 -0.99
N MET A 66 11.77 12.53 -2.24
CA MET A 66 11.19 13.26 -3.36
C MET A 66 9.69 13.47 -3.15
N ALA A 67 8.95 12.41 -2.79
CA ALA A 67 7.52 12.48 -2.49
C ALA A 67 7.22 13.41 -1.30
N SER A 68 8.02 13.34 -0.24
CA SER A 68 7.92 14.24 0.92
C SER A 68 8.11 15.70 0.52
N SER A 69 9.14 16.01 -0.29
CA SER A 69 9.43 17.36 -0.74
C SER A 69 8.34 17.96 -1.61
N SER A 70 7.64 17.13 -2.38
CA SER A 70 6.50 17.52 -3.23
C SER A 70 5.14 17.41 -2.52
N ASN A 71 5.12 16.99 -1.24
CA ASN A 71 3.90 16.71 -0.48
C ASN A 71 2.95 15.72 -1.18
N VAL A 72 3.50 14.70 -1.84
CA VAL A 72 2.76 13.70 -2.62
C VAL A 72 2.63 12.40 -1.84
N PRO A 73 1.44 11.80 -1.75
CA PRO A 73 1.28 10.46 -1.18
C PRO A 73 1.87 9.40 -2.09
N ILE A 74 2.31 8.30 -1.49
CA ILE A 74 2.88 7.17 -2.22
C ILE A 74 2.14 5.87 -1.94
N GLN A 75 2.07 5.02 -2.96
CA GLN A 75 1.57 3.65 -2.84
C GLN A 75 2.73 2.66 -2.98
N LEU A 76 2.87 1.78 -1.97
CA LEU A 76 4.05 0.95 -1.77
C LEU A 76 3.78 -0.51 -2.15
N HIS A 77 4.52 -1.00 -3.13
CA HIS A 77 4.55 -2.42 -3.51
C HIS A 77 5.81 -3.07 -2.96
N VAL A 78 5.65 -3.94 -1.96
CA VAL A 78 6.75 -4.50 -1.17
C VAL A 78 6.49 -5.98 -0.85
N GLU A 79 7.47 -6.63 -0.25
CA GLU A 79 7.35 -7.98 0.29
C GLU A 79 6.36 -8.06 1.46
N ASP A 80 6.01 -9.29 1.88
CA ASP A 80 5.21 -9.55 3.08
C ASP A 80 5.98 -10.43 4.07
N ASN A 81 6.66 -9.77 5.01
CA ASN A 81 7.33 -10.38 6.16
C ASN A 81 6.56 -10.05 7.46
N GLY A 82 5.22 -10.03 7.39
CA GLY A 82 4.36 -9.70 8.52
C GLY A 82 4.61 -8.28 9.06
N HIS A 83 4.65 -8.14 10.38
CA HIS A 83 4.83 -6.84 11.05
C HIS A 83 6.16 -6.16 10.72
N GLN A 84 7.21 -6.92 10.39
CA GLN A 84 8.53 -6.38 10.07
C GLN A 84 8.49 -5.46 8.84
N THR A 85 7.71 -5.81 7.82
CA THR A 85 7.58 -5.00 6.61
C THR A 85 7.11 -3.58 6.93
N CYS A 86 6.01 -3.42 7.66
CA CYS A 86 5.50 -2.08 8.00
C CYS A 86 6.41 -1.35 8.99
N ALA A 87 7.08 -2.06 9.91
CA ALA A 87 8.06 -1.44 10.81
C ALA A 87 9.24 -0.83 10.04
N ASP A 88 9.77 -1.55 9.06
CA ASP A 88 10.85 -1.06 8.19
C ASP A 88 10.37 0.14 7.33
N LEU A 89 9.18 0.04 6.73
CA LEU A 89 8.62 1.14 5.93
C LEU A 89 8.37 2.39 6.77
N ALA A 90 7.86 2.23 7.99
CA ALA A 90 7.67 3.34 8.93
C ALA A 90 9.02 4.02 9.27
N SER A 91 10.07 3.23 9.49
CA SER A 91 11.42 3.75 9.69
C SER A 91 11.95 4.51 8.46
N LEU A 92 11.67 4.03 7.25
CA LEU A 92 12.03 4.74 6.02
C LEU A 92 11.24 6.05 5.86
N CYS A 93 9.94 6.06 6.17
CA CYS A 93 9.12 7.27 6.19
C CYS A 93 9.71 8.33 7.14
N ASP A 94 10.04 7.92 8.37
CA ASP A 94 10.63 8.82 9.37
C ASP A 94 11.96 9.41 8.89
N LYS A 95 12.85 8.59 8.29
CA LYS A 95 14.13 9.02 7.71
C LYS A 95 13.98 9.93 6.49
N ALA A 96 12.89 9.76 5.74
CA ALA A 96 12.59 10.58 4.56
C ALA A 96 11.87 11.89 4.91
N GLY A 97 11.32 12.01 6.13
CA GLY A 97 10.43 13.10 6.51
C GLY A 97 9.04 13.00 5.85
N LEU A 98 8.67 11.81 5.33
CA LEU A 98 7.36 11.56 4.75
C LEU A 98 6.38 11.17 5.86
N PRO A 99 5.27 11.89 6.05
CA PRO A 99 4.26 11.49 7.03
C PRO A 99 3.76 10.07 6.76
N ARG A 100 3.70 9.23 7.79
CA ARG A 100 3.32 7.81 7.64
C ARG A 100 1.92 7.65 7.03
N ASN A 101 0.99 8.55 7.32
CA ASN A 101 -0.34 8.54 6.72
C ASN A 101 -0.38 8.86 5.23
N ARG A 102 0.76 9.26 4.64
CA ARG A 102 0.93 9.51 3.20
C ARG A 102 1.61 8.35 2.47
N ALA A 103 1.92 7.25 3.17
CA ALA A 103 2.59 6.08 2.61
C ALA A 103 1.70 4.84 2.75
N VAL A 104 0.96 4.49 1.71
CA VAL A 104 0.02 3.36 1.71
C VAL A 104 0.75 2.08 1.37
N ARG A 105 0.74 1.09 2.26
CA ARG A 105 1.13 -0.27 1.88
C ARG A 105 -0.03 -0.93 1.15
N HIS A 106 0.13 -1.19 -0.14
CA HIS A 106 -0.84 -1.95 -0.89
C HIS A 106 -0.63 -3.47 -0.75
N PHE A 107 -1.62 -4.25 -1.13
CA PHE A 107 -1.64 -5.71 -1.03
C PHE A 107 -1.32 -6.23 0.39
N ALA A 108 -1.80 -5.50 1.41
CA ALA A 108 -1.53 -5.84 2.80
C ALA A 108 -2.33 -7.07 3.25
N SER A 109 -1.78 -7.77 4.25
CA SER A 109 -2.51 -8.82 4.95
C SER A 109 -3.71 -8.24 5.70
N PRO A 110 -4.78 -9.02 5.97
CA PRO A 110 -5.96 -8.57 6.68
C PRO A 110 -5.77 -8.46 8.21
N ASP A 111 -4.57 -8.18 8.66
CA ASP A 111 -4.22 -7.93 10.06
C ASP A 111 -4.08 -6.41 10.29
N LEU A 112 -5.05 -5.82 10.97
CA LEU A 112 -5.13 -4.38 11.20
C LEU A 112 -4.48 -3.92 12.52
N THR A 113 -3.78 -4.80 13.24
CA THR A 113 -3.13 -4.42 14.49
C THR A 113 -2.10 -3.31 14.27
N GLN A 114 -1.92 -2.47 15.29
CA GLN A 114 -0.89 -1.43 15.28
C GLN A 114 0.51 -2.01 15.08
N GLU A 115 0.76 -3.22 15.58
CA GLU A 115 2.02 -3.93 15.36
C GLU A 115 2.24 -4.24 13.88
N ASN A 116 1.21 -4.73 13.20
CA ASN A 116 1.30 -5.10 11.78
C ASN A 116 1.29 -3.91 10.82
N THR A 117 0.63 -2.80 11.17
CA THR A 117 0.55 -1.60 10.31
C THR A 117 1.62 -0.56 10.60
N SER A 118 2.17 -0.53 11.81
CA SER A 118 3.17 0.46 12.28
C SER A 118 2.75 1.93 12.01
N GLY A 119 1.45 2.19 11.96
CA GLY A 119 0.88 3.52 11.73
C GLY A 119 0.76 3.93 10.25
N LEU A 120 1.10 3.04 9.31
CA LEU A 120 0.84 3.26 7.89
C LEU A 120 -0.62 2.93 7.55
N PRO A 121 -1.28 3.67 6.66
CA PRO A 121 -2.50 3.19 6.02
C PRO A 121 -2.20 1.99 5.12
N VAL A 122 -3.16 1.08 5.06
CA VAL A 122 -3.01 -0.16 4.29
C VAL A 122 -4.22 -0.39 3.38
N SER A 123 -4.00 -0.85 2.15
CA SER A 123 -5.05 -1.44 1.35
C SER A 123 -4.95 -2.96 1.42
N VAL A 124 -6.05 -3.58 1.87
CA VAL A 124 -6.10 -5.00 2.22
C VAL A 124 -6.66 -5.81 1.07
N SER A 125 -5.91 -6.82 0.63
CA SER A 125 -6.39 -7.76 -0.38
C SER A 125 -7.55 -8.59 0.16
N MET A 126 -8.72 -8.47 -0.47
CA MET A 126 -10.00 -9.03 0.00
C MET A 126 -10.21 -10.50 -0.41
N GLY A 127 -9.19 -11.33 -0.23
CA GLY A 127 -9.23 -12.76 -0.50
C GLY A 127 -10.17 -13.55 0.42
N LYS A 128 -10.10 -14.87 0.30
CA LYS A 128 -10.85 -15.78 1.18
C LYS A 128 -10.30 -15.68 2.61
N GLY A 129 -11.17 -15.58 3.62
CA GLY A 129 -10.78 -15.48 5.03
C GLY A 129 -10.41 -14.07 5.50
N SER A 130 -10.42 -13.06 4.60
CA SER A 130 -10.05 -11.68 4.97
C SER A 130 -10.99 -11.08 6.01
N ILE A 131 -12.30 -11.32 5.90
CA ILE A 131 -13.29 -10.74 6.81
C ILE A 131 -13.11 -11.27 8.24
N GLU A 132 -12.94 -12.57 8.40
CA GLU A 132 -12.73 -13.21 9.69
C GLU A 132 -11.47 -12.65 10.37
N ARG A 133 -10.40 -12.46 9.60
CA ARG A 133 -9.14 -11.91 10.13
C ARG A 133 -9.26 -10.42 10.45
N ILE A 134 -9.90 -9.63 9.61
CA ILE A 134 -10.20 -8.21 9.88
C ILE A 134 -10.99 -8.11 11.18
N CYS A 135 -12.09 -8.83 11.32
CA CYS A 135 -12.93 -8.78 12.52
C CYS A 135 -12.17 -9.16 13.81
N SER A 136 -11.18 -10.05 13.72
CA SER A 136 -10.35 -10.42 14.88
C SER A 136 -9.38 -9.31 15.31
N THR A 137 -9.11 -8.32 14.48
CA THR A 137 -8.10 -7.27 14.71
C THR A 137 -8.65 -5.85 14.60
N ILE A 138 -9.90 -5.69 14.19
CA ILE A 138 -10.52 -4.40 13.87
C ILE A 138 -10.52 -3.41 15.05
N GLU A 139 -10.73 -3.89 16.27
CA GLU A 139 -10.74 -3.06 17.48
C GLU A 139 -9.31 -2.68 17.96
N LEU A 140 -8.30 -3.31 17.41
CA LEU A 140 -6.89 -3.03 17.65
C LEU A 140 -6.29 -2.12 16.58
N SER A 141 -7.06 -1.79 15.55
CA SER A 141 -6.63 -0.90 14.47
C SER A 141 -6.54 0.54 14.95
N LYS A 142 -5.44 1.20 14.60
CA LYS A 142 -5.23 2.65 14.77
C LYS A 142 -4.88 3.34 13.47
N SER A 143 -4.71 2.57 12.41
CA SER A 143 -4.36 3.07 11.08
C SER A 143 -5.58 3.04 10.17
N HIS A 144 -5.65 3.96 9.23
CA HIS A 144 -6.62 3.88 8.15
C HIS A 144 -6.39 2.63 7.30
N TRP A 145 -7.44 2.08 6.77
CA TRP A 145 -7.36 0.97 5.83
C TRP A 145 -8.48 1.01 4.81
N GLY A 146 -8.26 0.37 3.67
CA GLY A 146 -9.26 0.22 2.62
C GLY A 146 -9.24 -1.19 2.03
N MET A 147 -10.25 -1.51 1.24
CA MET A 147 -10.35 -2.79 0.54
C MET A 147 -9.76 -2.69 -0.86
N GLU A 148 -9.01 -3.71 -1.26
CA GLU A 148 -8.49 -3.81 -2.63
C GLU A 148 -8.67 -5.20 -3.23
N THR A 149 -8.49 -5.29 -4.55
CA THR A 149 -8.53 -6.54 -5.32
C THR A 149 -7.26 -6.81 -6.09
N ASP A 150 -6.39 -5.83 -6.23
CA ASP A 150 -5.22 -5.85 -7.12
C ASP A 150 -5.60 -6.30 -8.56
N PHE A 151 -6.78 -5.88 -9.02
CA PHE A 151 -7.32 -6.34 -10.30
C PHE A 151 -6.50 -5.81 -11.48
N LEU A 152 -6.02 -6.74 -12.28
CA LEU A 152 -5.37 -6.46 -13.55
C LEU A 152 -6.23 -7.00 -14.69
N ASP A 153 -6.54 -6.16 -15.66
CA ASP A 153 -7.13 -6.58 -16.92
C ASP A 153 -6.05 -7.09 -17.88
N ASP A 154 -5.42 -8.20 -17.49
CA ASP A 154 -4.36 -8.84 -18.28
C ASP A 154 -4.87 -10.17 -18.87
N PRO A 155 -5.14 -10.22 -20.19
CA PRO A 155 -5.60 -11.44 -20.85
C PRO A 155 -4.62 -12.63 -20.72
N LYS A 156 -3.34 -12.37 -20.45
CA LYS A 156 -2.32 -13.42 -20.26
C LYS A 156 -2.34 -14.04 -18.87
N ARG A 157 -3.01 -13.39 -17.93
CA ARG A 157 -3.09 -13.84 -16.52
C ARG A 157 -4.53 -13.77 -16.00
N PRO A 158 -5.51 -14.34 -16.69
CA PRO A 158 -6.90 -14.29 -16.24
C PRO A 158 -7.05 -14.97 -14.88
N GLY A 159 -7.66 -14.26 -13.92
CA GLY A 159 -7.88 -14.77 -12.56
C GLY A 159 -6.64 -14.77 -11.66
N ALA A 160 -5.52 -14.14 -12.05
CA ALA A 160 -4.33 -13.97 -11.21
C ALA A 160 -4.61 -13.11 -9.97
N VAL A 161 -5.65 -12.28 -10.02
CA VAL A 161 -6.08 -11.36 -8.96
C VAL A 161 -7.59 -11.44 -8.75
N LEU A 162 -8.08 -10.78 -7.71
CA LEU A 162 -9.50 -10.79 -7.38
C LEU A 162 -10.29 -9.88 -8.34
N GLY A 163 -11.46 -10.33 -8.78
CA GLY A 163 -12.34 -9.49 -9.61
C GLY A 163 -12.96 -8.33 -8.81
N PRO A 164 -13.26 -7.18 -9.47
CA PRO A 164 -13.79 -5.98 -8.78
C PRO A 164 -15.08 -6.21 -7.98
N ARG A 165 -15.91 -7.18 -8.39
CA ARG A 165 -17.13 -7.58 -7.66
C ARG A 165 -16.85 -8.15 -6.26
N THR A 166 -15.58 -8.44 -5.95
CA THR A 166 -15.17 -8.88 -4.61
C THR A 166 -15.41 -7.79 -3.58
N ILE A 167 -15.16 -6.51 -3.90
CA ILE A 167 -15.32 -5.40 -2.95
C ILE A 167 -16.76 -5.34 -2.39
N PRO A 168 -17.82 -5.14 -3.18
CA PRO A 168 -19.17 -5.06 -2.61
C PRO A 168 -19.59 -6.35 -1.89
N LYS A 169 -19.15 -7.52 -2.37
CA LYS A 169 -19.39 -8.79 -1.67
C LYS A 169 -18.76 -8.80 -0.29
N ARG A 170 -17.49 -8.37 -0.17
CA ARG A 170 -16.76 -8.36 1.11
C ARG A 170 -17.28 -7.26 2.04
N THR A 171 -17.68 -6.11 1.51
CA THR A 171 -18.36 -5.07 2.30
C THR A 171 -19.62 -5.62 2.96
N ASN A 172 -20.49 -6.29 2.20
CA ASN A 172 -21.69 -6.91 2.77
C ASN A 172 -21.36 -7.97 3.83
N GLN A 173 -20.33 -8.78 3.62
CA GLN A 173 -19.87 -9.76 4.60
C GLN A 173 -19.32 -9.09 5.86
N LEU A 174 -18.57 -8.00 5.72
CA LEU A 174 -18.08 -7.21 6.85
C LEU A 174 -19.24 -6.65 7.67
N CYS A 175 -20.23 -6.01 7.03
CA CYS A 175 -21.41 -5.51 7.73
C CYS A 175 -22.14 -6.62 8.53
N GLN A 176 -22.31 -7.81 7.93
CA GLN A 176 -22.94 -8.94 8.61
C GLN A 176 -22.10 -9.42 9.81
N ALA A 177 -20.77 -9.50 9.65
CA ALA A 177 -19.88 -9.90 10.73
C ALA A 177 -19.86 -8.89 11.88
N LEU A 178 -19.87 -7.58 11.59
CA LEU A 178 -19.94 -6.52 12.59
C LEU A 178 -21.27 -6.56 13.38
N LYS A 179 -22.40 -6.87 12.72
CA LYS A 179 -23.67 -7.11 13.41
C LYS A 179 -23.61 -8.28 14.38
N LEU A 180 -22.92 -9.36 14.01
CA LEU A 180 -22.69 -10.50 14.92
C LEU A 180 -21.76 -10.15 16.08
N MET A 181 -20.94 -9.11 15.95
CA MET A 181 -20.13 -8.53 17.02
C MET A 181 -20.91 -7.47 17.85
N GLU A 182 -22.23 -7.43 17.69
CA GLU A 182 -23.13 -6.53 18.42
C GLU A 182 -22.90 -5.03 18.16
N TRP A 183 -22.30 -4.68 17.00
CA TRP A 183 -22.23 -3.28 16.57
C TRP A 183 -23.60 -2.81 16.08
N ASP A 184 -24.00 -1.60 16.49
CA ASP A 184 -25.22 -0.97 15.99
C ASP A 184 -25.06 -0.49 14.52
N ASP A 185 -26.20 -0.24 13.87
CA ASP A 185 -26.23 0.15 12.46
C ASP A 185 -25.51 1.48 12.20
N GLU A 186 -25.58 2.45 13.11
CA GLU A 186 -24.92 3.75 12.99
C GLU A 186 -23.38 3.61 13.07
N LYS A 187 -22.88 2.78 13.98
CA LYS A 187 -21.44 2.47 14.09
C LYS A 187 -20.93 1.77 12.84
N ILE A 188 -21.70 0.82 12.31
CA ILE A 188 -21.36 0.08 11.08
C ILE A 188 -21.31 1.05 9.90
N GLU A 189 -22.32 1.89 9.71
CA GLU A 189 -22.36 2.86 8.61
C GLU A 189 -21.16 3.80 8.64
N ARG A 190 -20.84 4.41 9.77
CA ARG A 190 -19.65 5.25 9.92
C ARG A 190 -18.37 4.50 9.59
N TYR A 191 -18.23 3.28 10.08
CA TYR A 191 -17.04 2.47 9.82
C TYR A 191 -16.88 2.11 8.35
N ILE A 192 -17.96 1.79 7.67
CA ILE A 192 -17.93 1.50 6.22
C ILE A 192 -17.56 2.76 5.41
N LEU A 193 -18.05 3.95 5.82
CA LEU A 193 -17.61 5.21 5.21
C LEU A 193 -16.10 5.44 5.42
N ASP A 194 -15.57 5.15 6.62
CA ASP A 194 -14.12 5.23 6.88
C ASP A 194 -13.32 4.32 5.97
N VAL A 195 -13.78 3.09 5.76
CA VAL A 195 -13.10 2.09 4.92
C VAL A 195 -13.15 2.42 3.41
N HIS A 196 -14.18 3.09 2.93
CA HIS A 196 -14.38 3.31 1.49
C HIS A 196 -14.12 4.75 1.03
N GLU A 197 -14.28 5.75 1.90
CA GLU A 197 -14.25 7.17 1.51
C GLU A 197 -13.26 7.99 2.36
N ASN A 198 -13.42 7.98 3.68
CA ASN A 198 -12.69 8.92 4.55
C ASN A 198 -11.18 8.68 4.55
N TRP A 199 -10.75 7.42 4.52
CA TRP A 199 -9.33 7.11 4.48
C TRP A 199 -8.66 7.60 3.19
N ILE A 200 -9.38 7.52 2.05
CA ILE A 200 -8.92 8.03 0.75
C ILE A 200 -8.71 9.54 0.86
N SER A 201 -9.72 10.26 1.37
CA SER A 201 -9.64 11.72 1.53
C SER A 201 -8.49 12.14 2.45
N SER A 202 -8.28 11.43 3.56
CA SER A 202 -7.22 11.76 4.53
C SER A 202 -5.81 11.37 4.07
N THR A 203 -5.69 10.47 3.10
CA THR A 203 -4.41 9.93 2.64
C THR A 203 -3.95 10.59 1.34
N TYR A 204 -4.86 10.81 0.40
CA TYR A 204 -4.51 11.26 -0.94
C TYR A 204 -4.78 12.75 -1.19
N PHE A 205 -5.61 13.39 -0.37
CA PHE A 205 -5.96 14.82 -0.46
C PHE A 205 -5.65 15.57 0.83
#